data_2bcc3926cd61ccd3dad90450f688527c
#
_entry.id   2bcc3926cd61ccd3dad90450f688527c
#
_cell.length_a   1.000
_cell.length_b   1.000
_cell.length_c   1.000
_cell.angle_alpha   90.00
_cell.angle_beta   90.00
_cell.angle_gamma   90.00
#
_symmetry.space_group_name_H-M   'P 1'
#
loop_
_entity.id
_entity.type
_entity.pdbx_description
1 polymer ?
#
loop_
_entity_poly.entity_id
_entity_poly.type
_entity_poly.pdbx_seq_one_letter_code
_entity_poly.pdbx_strand_id
1 'polypeptide(L)'
;VEDVGLVKFDFLGLRTLTVINNAVKSVQKINPDFNLDDISYEDFKVFNLLSSGKTKGIFQLESSGMMDLIKRMKPENFSDITALVALYRPGPLNSGMADDYINRKNGRESIAYQHPALKKVLNETYGVFVYQEQVMLLSQKLANFTRGEADSLRKGMGKKIKSVIEELKPKFVNGCKVNGYDETVVEKIWSDWEKFASYAFNKSHSTCYAIIAYQTAFLKAHYPAELMASILANHMRDIKDITLYME
;
A
#
# COMPACT_ATOMS: atom_id res chain seq x y z
N VAL A 1 -23.61 -15.78 10.02
CA VAL A 1 -23.70 -16.24 8.61
C VAL A 1 -22.60 -17.27 8.37
N GLU A 2 -21.35 -16.97 8.68
CA GLU A 2 -20.21 -17.90 8.55
C GLU A 2 -20.35 -19.13 9.46
N ASP A 3 -20.88 -18.96 10.67
CA ASP A 3 -21.08 -20.03 11.64
C ASP A 3 -22.06 -21.12 11.16
N VAL A 4 -22.91 -20.81 10.19
CA VAL A 4 -23.86 -21.77 9.58
C VAL A 4 -23.39 -22.22 8.17
N GLY A 5 -22.11 -21.98 7.84
CA GLY A 5 -21.51 -22.44 6.59
C GLY A 5 -21.91 -21.63 5.34
N LEU A 6 -22.49 -20.45 5.49
CA LEU A 6 -22.81 -19.56 4.38
C LEU A 6 -21.62 -18.65 4.05
N VAL A 7 -21.46 -18.34 2.76
CA VAL A 7 -20.43 -17.41 2.28
C VAL A 7 -21.05 -16.02 2.10
N LYS A 8 -20.41 -15.03 2.71
CA LYS A 8 -20.78 -13.61 2.54
C LYS A 8 -19.98 -13.02 1.37
N PHE A 9 -20.68 -12.49 0.38
CA PHE A 9 -20.09 -11.75 -0.73
C PHE A 9 -20.36 -10.25 -0.55
N ASP A 10 -19.31 -9.44 -0.58
CA ASP A 10 -19.43 -7.98 -0.56
C ASP A 10 -19.17 -7.46 -1.99
N PHE A 11 -20.20 -6.84 -2.61
CA PHE A 11 -20.09 -6.22 -3.93
C PHE A 11 -19.91 -4.70 -3.75
N LEU A 12 -18.70 -4.21 -4.01
CA LEU A 12 -18.36 -2.80 -3.92
C LEU A 12 -18.06 -2.24 -5.31
N GLY A 13 -18.77 -1.17 -5.70
CA GLY A 13 -18.49 -0.43 -6.92
C GLY A 13 -17.47 0.68 -6.69
N LEU A 14 -16.56 0.87 -7.66
CA LEU A 14 -15.64 2.00 -7.70
C LEU A 14 -16.03 2.94 -8.85
N ARG A 15 -16.58 4.13 -8.53
CA ARG A 15 -16.95 5.17 -9.52
C ARG A 15 -15.75 5.60 -10.39
N THR A 16 -14.54 5.55 -9.82
CA THR A 16 -13.30 5.87 -10.53
C THR A 16 -13.08 4.99 -11.76
N LEU A 17 -13.50 3.73 -11.75
CA LEU A 17 -13.38 2.87 -12.93
C LEU A 17 -14.25 3.36 -14.08
N THR A 18 -15.41 3.95 -13.80
CA THR A 18 -16.25 4.62 -14.82
C THR A 18 -15.54 5.87 -15.35
N VAL A 19 -14.92 6.66 -14.48
CA VAL A 19 -14.13 7.84 -14.89
C VAL A 19 -13.00 7.43 -15.82
N ILE A 20 -12.22 6.42 -15.44
CA ILE A 20 -11.11 5.90 -16.27
C ILE A 20 -11.64 5.43 -17.63
N ASN A 21 -12.69 4.59 -17.65
CA ASN A 21 -13.25 4.07 -18.90
C ASN A 21 -13.72 5.18 -19.84
N ASN A 22 -14.39 6.21 -19.31
CA ASN A 22 -14.84 7.34 -20.10
C ASN A 22 -13.67 8.20 -20.60
N ALA A 23 -12.65 8.42 -19.78
CA ALA A 23 -11.43 9.13 -20.19
C ALA A 23 -10.71 8.36 -21.31
N VAL A 24 -10.55 7.04 -21.18
CA VAL A 24 -9.94 6.19 -22.22
C VAL A 24 -10.72 6.29 -23.53
N LYS A 25 -12.06 6.19 -23.51
CA LYS A 25 -12.90 6.37 -24.69
C LYS A 25 -12.72 7.75 -25.33
N SER A 26 -12.48 8.79 -24.54
CA SER A 26 -12.21 10.14 -25.08
C SER A 26 -10.83 10.22 -25.69
N VAL A 27 -9.82 9.62 -25.07
CA VAL A 27 -8.45 9.52 -25.62
C VAL A 27 -8.45 8.74 -26.94
N GLN A 28 -9.20 7.64 -27.04
CA GLN A 28 -9.28 6.81 -28.24
C GLN A 28 -9.89 7.54 -29.45
N LYS A 29 -10.61 8.67 -29.26
CA LYS A 29 -11.05 9.51 -30.38
C LYS A 29 -9.91 10.25 -31.07
N ILE A 30 -8.83 10.53 -30.34
CA ILE A 30 -7.64 11.25 -30.83
C ILE A 30 -6.43 10.32 -31.03
N ASN A 31 -6.40 9.21 -30.32
CA ASN A 31 -5.37 8.17 -30.44
C ASN A 31 -6.07 6.79 -30.40
N PRO A 32 -6.57 6.28 -31.56
CA PRO A 32 -7.38 5.06 -31.60
C PRO A 32 -6.71 3.80 -31.05
N ASP A 33 -5.38 3.72 -31.11
CA ASP A 33 -4.61 2.57 -30.65
C ASP A 33 -4.27 2.63 -29.15
N PHE A 34 -4.69 3.67 -28.45
CA PHE A 34 -4.41 3.81 -27.03
C PHE A 34 -5.10 2.72 -26.21
N ASN A 35 -4.29 1.98 -25.46
CA ASN A 35 -4.75 0.98 -24.51
C ASN A 35 -4.10 1.23 -23.14
N LEU A 36 -4.91 1.37 -22.11
CA LEU A 36 -4.46 1.65 -20.75
C LEU A 36 -3.71 0.46 -20.11
N ASP A 37 -3.91 -0.75 -20.64
CA ASP A 37 -3.23 -1.95 -20.14
C ASP A 37 -1.76 -2.04 -20.64
N ASP A 38 -1.41 -1.26 -21.66
CA ASP A 38 -0.07 -1.25 -22.27
C ASP A 38 0.83 -0.12 -21.73
N ILE A 39 0.35 0.66 -20.75
CA ILE A 39 1.16 1.77 -20.20
C ILE A 39 2.33 1.26 -19.36
N SER A 40 3.47 1.95 -19.48
CA SER A 40 4.61 1.70 -18.60
C SER A 40 4.34 2.20 -17.19
N TYR A 41 4.70 1.39 -16.18
CA TYR A 41 4.69 1.79 -14.76
C TYR A 41 5.98 2.53 -14.33
N GLU A 42 6.81 2.92 -15.29
CA GLU A 42 8.08 3.65 -15.06
C GLU A 42 8.08 5.03 -15.75
N ASP A 43 6.89 5.59 -16.02
CA ASP A 43 6.75 6.86 -16.74
C ASP A 43 7.18 8.05 -15.87
N PHE A 44 8.22 8.73 -16.32
CA PHE A 44 8.82 9.88 -15.64
C PHE A 44 7.84 11.07 -15.47
N LYS A 45 6.96 11.34 -16.44
CA LYS A 45 5.97 12.43 -16.32
C LYS A 45 4.99 12.15 -15.19
N VAL A 46 4.60 10.88 -15.01
CA VAL A 46 3.71 10.46 -13.93
C VAL A 46 4.36 10.70 -12.58
N PHE A 47 5.61 10.26 -12.37
CA PHE A 47 6.30 10.44 -11.09
C PHE A 47 6.62 11.91 -10.81
N ASN A 48 6.94 12.71 -11.82
CA ASN A 48 7.09 14.17 -11.65
C ASN A 48 5.79 14.84 -11.23
N LEU A 49 4.67 14.48 -11.86
CA LEU A 49 3.35 14.99 -11.49
C LEU A 49 3.04 14.62 -10.03
N LEU A 50 3.23 13.35 -9.64
CA LEU A 50 3.00 12.91 -8.27
C LEU A 50 3.87 13.67 -7.29
N SER A 51 5.20 13.72 -7.51
CA SER A 51 6.16 14.37 -6.61
C SER A 51 5.92 15.89 -6.47
N SER A 52 5.27 16.53 -7.46
CA SER A 52 4.84 17.93 -7.36
C SER A 52 3.68 18.13 -6.38
N GLY A 53 2.97 17.06 -5.99
CA GLY A 53 1.76 17.11 -5.17
C GLY A 53 0.52 17.64 -5.90
N LYS A 54 0.55 17.85 -7.22
CA LYS A 54 -0.61 18.26 -8.02
C LYS A 54 -1.51 17.08 -8.34
N THR A 55 -2.00 16.41 -7.30
CA THR A 55 -2.68 15.12 -7.39
C THR A 55 -4.20 15.19 -7.30
N LYS A 56 -4.80 16.40 -7.42
CA LYS A 56 -6.27 16.57 -7.51
C LYS A 56 -6.81 15.74 -8.69
N GLY A 57 -7.86 14.96 -8.47
CA GLY A 57 -8.44 14.05 -9.47
C GLY A 57 -7.66 12.73 -9.68
N ILE A 58 -6.62 12.48 -8.91
CA ILE A 58 -5.91 11.20 -8.91
C ILE A 58 -6.47 10.32 -7.79
N PHE A 59 -6.96 9.14 -8.15
CA PHE A 59 -7.58 8.21 -7.22
C PHE A 59 -6.73 7.96 -5.97
N GLN A 60 -7.34 8.07 -4.80
CA GLN A 60 -6.71 7.90 -3.47
C GLN A 60 -5.63 8.92 -3.10
N LEU A 61 -5.20 9.79 -4.02
CA LEU A 61 -4.04 10.67 -3.81
C LEU A 61 -4.39 12.16 -3.75
N GLU A 62 -5.68 12.52 -3.69
CA GLU A 62 -6.16 13.89 -3.86
C GLU A 62 -6.45 14.67 -2.56
N SER A 63 -6.45 14.03 -1.38
CA SER A 63 -6.65 14.75 -0.12
C SER A 63 -5.45 15.61 0.24
N SER A 64 -5.67 16.75 0.92
CA SER A 64 -4.60 17.68 1.31
C SER A 64 -3.47 17.00 2.10
N GLY A 65 -3.83 16.19 3.09
CA GLY A 65 -2.84 15.45 3.88
C GLY A 65 -2.07 14.41 3.06
N MET A 66 -2.72 13.76 2.07
CA MET A 66 -2.03 12.85 1.14
C MET A 66 -1.09 13.63 0.22
N MET A 67 -1.52 14.80 -0.30
CA MET A 67 -0.66 15.66 -1.11
C MET A 67 0.62 16.08 -0.36
N ASP A 68 0.50 16.41 0.92
CA ASP A 68 1.65 16.75 1.76
C ASP A 68 2.56 15.54 1.99
N LEU A 69 2.00 14.35 2.22
CA LEU A 69 2.77 13.13 2.36
C LEU A 69 3.53 12.79 1.07
N ILE A 70 2.88 12.92 -0.09
CA ILE A 70 3.47 12.69 -1.41
C ILE A 70 4.65 13.63 -1.66
N LYS A 71 4.50 14.93 -1.39
CA LYS A 71 5.59 15.93 -1.52
C LYS A 71 6.80 15.58 -0.66
N ARG A 72 6.56 15.04 0.53
CA ARG A 72 7.61 14.60 1.46
C ARG A 72 8.26 13.30 1.01
N MET A 73 7.47 12.35 0.51
CA MET A 73 7.93 11.02 0.07
C MET A 73 8.66 11.09 -1.27
N LYS A 74 8.21 11.94 -2.21
CA LYS A 74 8.74 12.06 -3.57
C LYS A 74 8.76 10.69 -4.26
N PRO A 75 7.61 10.13 -4.63
CA PRO A 75 7.55 8.82 -5.25
C PRO A 75 8.30 8.80 -6.59
N GLU A 76 9.11 7.76 -6.81
CA GLU A 76 9.96 7.58 -7.98
C GLU A 76 9.68 6.27 -8.71
N ASN A 77 8.93 5.38 -8.07
CA ASN A 77 8.58 4.06 -8.61
C ASN A 77 7.21 3.60 -8.12
N PHE A 78 6.69 2.56 -8.75
CA PHE A 78 5.36 2.02 -8.43
C PHE A 78 5.23 1.51 -6.99
N SER A 79 6.32 0.97 -6.41
CA SER A 79 6.32 0.51 -5.01
C SER A 79 6.09 1.65 -4.02
N ASP A 80 6.55 2.86 -4.35
CA ASP A 80 6.29 4.05 -3.52
C ASP A 80 4.81 4.40 -3.50
N ILE A 81 4.10 4.28 -4.63
CA ILE A 81 2.64 4.51 -4.69
C ILE A 81 1.92 3.44 -3.86
N THR A 82 2.35 2.19 -3.97
CA THR A 82 1.81 1.10 -3.14
C THR A 82 2.01 1.37 -1.65
N ALA A 83 3.18 1.87 -1.27
CA ALA A 83 3.47 2.25 0.12
C ALA A 83 2.65 3.45 0.59
N LEU A 84 2.43 4.48 -0.25
CA LEU A 84 1.57 5.63 0.08
C LEU A 84 0.16 5.19 0.47
N VAL A 85 -0.46 4.28 -0.31
CA VAL A 85 -1.79 3.74 -0.01
C VAL A 85 -1.82 3.01 1.34
N ALA A 86 -0.73 2.31 1.68
CA ALA A 86 -0.63 1.58 2.94
C ALA A 86 -0.34 2.50 4.13
N LEU A 87 0.47 3.55 3.95
CA LEU A 87 0.97 4.41 5.02
C LEU A 87 0.06 5.58 5.37
N TYR A 88 -0.75 6.08 4.42
CA TYR A 88 -1.64 7.20 4.67
C TYR A 88 -2.89 6.77 5.44
N ARG A 89 -2.72 6.49 6.71
CA ARG A 89 -3.78 6.09 7.66
C ARG A 89 -3.41 6.58 9.07
N PRO A 90 -4.39 6.82 9.96
CA PRO A 90 -4.11 7.33 11.30
C PRO A 90 -3.05 6.54 12.06
N GLY A 91 -3.08 5.21 12.00
CA GLY A 91 -2.12 4.35 12.70
C GLY A 91 -0.67 4.59 12.27
N PRO A 92 -0.30 4.34 11.00
CA PRO A 92 1.06 4.57 10.51
C PRO A 92 1.53 6.03 10.64
N LEU A 93 0.63 7.01 10.45
CA LEU A 93 0.95 8.43 10.61
C LEU A 93 1.27 8.79 12.07
N ASN A 94 0.44 8.33 13.02
CA ASN A 94 0.61 8.65 14.43
C ASN A 94 1.74 7.87 15.12
N SER A 95 2.11 6.69 14.58
CA SER A 95 3.20 5.88 15.13
C SER A 95 4.60 6.29 14.65
N GLY A 96 4.71 7.25 13.72
CA GLY A 96 5.98 7.63 13.11
C GLY A 96 6.44 6.73 11.96
N MET A 97 5.72 5.63 11.69
CA MET A 97 6.08 4.66 10.63
C MET A 97 6.22 5.30 9.24
N ALA A 98 5.30 6.23 8.91
CA ALA A 98 5.35 6.95 7.64
C ALA A 98 6.58 7.87 7.55
N ASP A 99 6.95 8.50 8.66
CA ASP A 99 8.14 9.36 8.73
C ASP A 99 9.43 8.55 8.62
N ASP A 100 9.53 7.41 9.30
CA ASP A 100 10.67 6.49 9.19
C ASP A 100 10.86 6.03 7.74
N TYR A 101 9.78 5.61 7.09
CA TYR A 101 9.81 5.21 5.67
C TYR A 101 10.34 6.34 4.79
N ILE A 102 9.76 7.55 4.92
CA ILE A 102 10.13 8.72 4.12
C ILE A 102 11.58 9.14 4.37
N ASN A 103 12.01 9.19 5.63
CA ASN A 103 13.36 9.60 5.97
C ASN A 103 14.41 8.63 5.45
N ARG A 104 14.16 7.33 5.57
CA ARG A 104 15.07 6.29 5.07
C ARG A 104 15.07 6.22 3.55
N LYS A 105 13.92 6.34 2.90
CA LYS A 105 13.81 6.43 1.43
C LYS A 105 14.63 7.60 0.89
N ASN A 106 14.50 8.77 1.50
CA ASN A 106 15.18 9.99 1.04
C ASN A 106 16.64 10.11 1.54
N GLY A 107 17.19 9.08 2.20
CA GLY A 107 18.58 9.09 2.70
C GLY A 107 18.83 10.05 3.86
N ARG A 108 17.78 10.53 4.52
CA ARG A 108 17.90 11.40 5.71
C ARG A 108 18.20 10.61 6.98
N GLU A 109 17.88 9.32 6.96
CA GLU A 109 18.12 8.37 8.03
C GLU A 109 18.71 7.08 7.45
N SER A 110 19.64 6.45 8.15
CA SER A 110 20.23 5.18 7.74
C SER A 110 19.21 4.04 7.86
N ILE A 111 19.23 3.13 6.88
CA ILE A 111 18.39 1.94 6.94
C ILE A 111 19.01 0.95 7.92
N ALA A 112 18.34 0.73 9.05
CA ALA A 112 18.75 -0.24 10.06
C ALA A 112 17.84 -1.47 10.03
N TYR A 113 18.44 -2.65 10.14
CA TYR A 113 17.74 -3.93 10.29
C TYR A 113 18.10 -4.52 11.65
N GLN A 114 17.11 -4.99 12.39
CA GLN A 114 17.35 -5.65 13.69
C GLN A 114 18.21 -6.91 13.55
N HIS A 115 18.12 -7.57 12.40
CA HIS A 115 18.97 -8.70 12.05
C HIS A 115 19.17 -8.75 10.52
N PRO A 116 20.34 -9.15 10.01
CA PRO A 116 20.62 -9.21 8.57
C PRO A 116 19.63 -10.06 7.77
N ALA A 117 19.07 -11.11 8.38
CA ALA A 117 18.06 -11.97 7.75
C ALA A 117 16.77 -11.23 7.34
N LEU A 118 16.44 -10.10 8.00
CA LEU A 118 15.28 -9.28 7.67
C LEU A 118 15.48 -8.46 6.40
N LYS A 119 16.73 -8.15 6.04
CA LYS A 119 17.07 -7.26 4.92
C LYS A 119 16.40 -7.70 3.62
N LYS A 120 16.44 -9.01 3.30
CA LYS A 120 15.87 -9.52 2.02
C LYS A 120 14.38 -9.26 1.88
N VAL A 121 13.63 -9.15 2.98
CA VAL A 121 12.17 -8.92 2.97
C VAL A 121 11.83 -7.45 3.17
N LEU A 122 12.59 -6.74 4.00
CA LEU A 122 12.29 -5.35 4.34
C LEU A 122 13.02 -4.32 3.46
N ASN A 123 13.87 -4.76 2.52
CA ASN A 123 14.62 -3.83 1.67
C ASN A 123 13.70 -2.97 0.79
N GLU A 124 12.60 -3.55 0.30
CA GLU A 124 11.59 -2.83 -0.51
C GLU A 124 10.86 -1.73 0.26
N THR A 125 10.88 -1.77 1.58
CA THR A 125 10.24 -0.81 2.48
C THR A 125 11.24 -0.10 3.39
N TYR A 126 12.51 -0.04 2.98
CA TYR A 126 13.59 0.66 3.69
C TYR A 126 13.74 0.25 5.16
N GLY A 127 13.54 -1.05 5.44
CA GLY A 127 13.63 -1.60 6.80
C GLY A 127 12.40 -1.37 7.68
N VAL A 128 11.33 -0.81 7.14
CA VAL A 128 10.06 -0.59 7.86
C VAL A 128 9.10 -1.73 7.59
N PHE A 129 8.43 -2.23 8.62
CA PHE A 129 7.32 -3.16 8.45
C PHE A 129 6.09 -2.39 7.97
N VAL A 130 5.58 -2.68 6.77
CA VAL A 130 4.40 -2.04 6.17
C VAL A 130 3.31 -3.07 5.87
N TYR A 131 3.69 -4.25 5.38
CA TYR A 131 2.77 -5.25 4.85
C TYR A 131 2.67 -6.49 5.71
N GLN A 132 1.45 -7.02 5.81
CA GLN A 132 1.19 -8.31 6.48
C GLN A 132 2.02 -9.45 5.89
N GLU A 133 2.21 -9.44 4.58
CA GLU A 133 2.98 -10.42 3.83
C GLU A 133 4.45 -10.46 4.25
N GLN A 134 5.01 -9.35 4.77
CA GLN A 134 6.38 -9.33 5.28
C GLN A 134 6.52 -10.18 6.55
N VAL A 135 5.55 -10.11 7.45
CA VAL A 135 5.51 -10.97 8.66
C VAL A 135 5.35 -12.44 8.27
N MET A 136 4.45 -12.73 7.31
CA MET A 136 4.24 -14.11 6.83
C MET A 136 5.51 -14.70 6.21
N LEU A 137 6.19 -13.94 5.35
CA LEU A 137 7.44 -14.39 4.72
C LEU A 137 8.56 -14.58 5.73
N LEU A 138 8.67 -13.70 6.72
CA LEU A 138 9.70 -13.79 7.75
C LEU A 138 9.42 -14.95 8.70
N SER A 139 8.18 -15.21 9.09
CA SER A 139 7.85 -16.38 9.93
C SER A 139 8.22 -17.70 9.23
N GLN A 140 8.01 -17.79 7.91
CA GLN A 140 8.44 -18.95 7.13
C GLN A 140 9.98 -19.07 7.05
N LYS A 141 10.67 -17.95 6.83
CA LYS A 141 12.13 -17.95 6.65
C LYS A 141 12.91 -18.14 7.95
N LEU A 142 12.45 -17.53 9.04
CA LEU A 142 13.15 -17.54 10.31
C LEU A 142 12.82 -18.77 11.15
N ALA A 143 11.55 -19.20 11.12
CA ALA A 143 11.04 -20.24 12.02
C ALA A 143 10.46 -21.47 11.29
N ASN A 144 10.65 -21.58 9.96
CA ASN A 144 10.15 -22.67 9.14
C ASN A 144 8.62 -22.86 9.21
N PHE A 145 7.87 -21.77 9.41
CA PHE A 145 6.41 -21.85 9.40
C PHE A 145 5.89 -22.34 8.03
N THR A 146 4.90 -23.18 8.06
CA THR A 146 4.11 -23.49 6.86
C THR A 146 3.32 -22.25 6.42
N ARG A 147 2.82 -22.26 5.18
CA ARG A 147 1.95 -21.17 4.69
C ARG A 147 0.69 -21.00 5.54
N GLY A 148 0.10 -22.11 6.02
CA GLY A 148 -1.08 -22.08 6.89
C GLY A 148 -0.80 -21.46 8.25
N GLU A 149 0.34 -21.77 8.87
CA GLU A 149 0.77 -21.19 10.13
C GLU A 149 1.09 -19.70 10.00
N ALA A 150 1.75 -19.30 8.92
CA ALA A 150 2.01 -17.89 8.62
C ALA A 150 0.70 -17.09 8.42
N ASP A 151 -0.31 -17.69 7.77
CA ASP A 151 -1.63 -17.06 7.63
C ASP A 151 -2.39 -17.01 8.97
N SER A 152 -2.29 -18.05 9.79
CA SER A 152 -2.84 -18.07 11.16
C SER A 152 -2.20 -16.98 12.02
N LEU A 153 -0.87 -16.82 11.94
CA LEU A 153 -0.14 -15.74 12.61
C LEU A 153 -0.65 -14.35 12.17
N ARG A 154 -0.77 -14.12 10.87
CA ARG A 154 -1.31 -12.89 10.30
C ARG A 154 -2.72 -12.58 10.84
N LYS A 155 -3.60 -13.58 10.83
CA LYS A 155 -4.97 -13.45 11.35
C LYS A 155 -4.99 -13.21 12.85
N GLY A 156 -4.20 -13.97 13.62
CA GLY A 156 -4.09 -13.86 15.06
C GLY A 156 -3.61 -12.49 15.49
N MET A 157 -2.56 -11.97 14.85
CA MET A 157 -2.03 -10.63 15.12
C MET A 157 -3.02 -9.54 14.71
N GLY A 158 -3.53 -9.58 13.46
CA GLY A 158 -4.43 -8.55 12.93
C GLY A 158 -5.75 -8.43 13.70
N LYS A 159 -6.32 -9.56 14.15
CA LYS A 159 -7.55 -9.60 14.94
C LYS A 159 -7.30 -9.60 16.46
N LYS A 160 -6.04 -9.56 16.90
CA LYS A 160 -5.62 -9.63 18.32
C LYS A 160 -6.18 -10.86 19.04
N ILE A 161 -6.16 -12.02 18.38
CA ILE A 161 -6.66 -13.28 18.96
C ILE A 161 -5.57 -13.86 19.86
N LYS A 162 -5.68 -13.60 21.16
CA LYS A 162 -4.67 -13.99 22.17
C LYS A 162 -4.30 -15.47 22.11
N SER A 163 -5.27 -16.37 22.03
CA SER A 163 -5.04 -17.82 21.97
C SER A 163 -4.12 -18.23 20.82
N VAL A 164 -4.31 -17.64 19.63
CA VAL A 164 -3.48 -17.92 18.45
C VAL A 164 -2.07 -17.37 18.63
N ILE A 165 -1.94 -16.18 19.22
CA ILE A 165 -0.64 -15.54 19.47
C ILE A 165 0.15 -16.36 20.52
N GLU A 166 -0.50 -16.77 21.61
CA GLU A 166 0.08 -17.58 22.69
C GLU A 166 0.52 -18.97 22.19
N GLU A 167 -0.22 -19.56 21.27
CA GLU A 167 0.14 -20.85 20.64
C GLU A 167 1.33 -20.72 19.69
N LEU A 168 1.32 -19.69 18.84
CA LEU A 168 2.33 -19.56 17.75
C LEU A 168 3.64 -18.95 18.22
N LYS A 169 3.67 -18.15 19.30
CA LYS A 169 4.90 -17.53 19.81
C LYS A 169 5.96 -18.56 20.20
N PRO A 170 5.66 -19.57 21.05
CA PRO A 170 6.65 -20.58 21.42
C PRO A 170 7.15 -21.34 20.20
N LYS A 171 6.29 -21.63 19.23
CA LYS A 171 6.65 -22.31 17.99
C LYS A 171 7.60 -21.45 17.15
N PHE A 172 7.34 -20.15 17.04
CA PHE A 172 8.21 -19.21 16.33
C PHE A 172 9.59 -19.14 16.97
N VAL A 173 9.65 -18.96 18.29
CA VAL A 173 10.91 -18.88 19.04
C VAL A 173 11.71 -20.17 18.90
N ASN A 174 11.06 -21.32 19.04
CA ASN A 174 11.73 -22.61 18.87
C ASN A 174 12.24 -22.84 17.44
N GLY A 175 11.45 -22.51 16.43
CA GLY A 175 11.84 -22.61 15.03
C GLY A 175 13.03 -21.71 14.70
N CYS A 176 13.05 -20.50 15.21
CA CYS A 176 14.18 -19.58 15.08
C CYS A 176 15.44 -20.12 15.78
N LYS A 177 15.31 -20.69 16.96
CA LYS A 177 16.42 -21.30 17.72
C LYS A 177 17.03 -22.49 16.97
N VAL A 178 16.20 -23.34 16.37
CA VAL A 178 16.65 -24.45 15.52
C VAL A 178 17.45 -23.95 14.31
N ASN A 179 17.09 -22.79 13.78
CA ASN A 179 17.79 -22.14 12.67
C ASN A 179 18.98 -21.27 13.11
N GLY A 180 19.37 -21.32 14.38
CA GLY A 180 20.57 -20.66 14.92
C GLY A 180 20.43 -19.17 15.22
N TYR A 181 19.21 -18.65 15.34
CA TYR A 181 18.97 -17.24 15.72
C TYR A 181 19.05 -17.07 17.23
N ASP A 182 19.62 -15.92 17.66
CA ASP A 182 19.70 -15.53 19.07
C ASP A 182 18.31 -15.22 19.63
N GLU A 183 18.04 -15.72 20.84
CA GLU A 183 16.73 -15.63 21.48
C GLU A 183 16.33 -14.17 21.76
N THR A 184 17.28 -13.32 22.14
CA THR A 184 17.01 -11.90 22.43
C THR A 184 16.60 -11.15 21.18
N VAL A 185 17.20 -11.48 20.04
CA VAL A 185 16.84 -10.93 18.72
C VAL A 185 15.44 -11.40 18.30
N VAL A 186 15.15 -12.69 18.49
CA VAL A 186 13.85 -13.29 18.13
C VAL A 186 12.70 -12.70 18.96
N GLU A 187 12.89 -12.55 20.26
CA GLU A 187 11.90 -11.92 21.14
C GLU A 187 11.65 -10.45 20.77
N LYS A 188 12.68 -9.73 20.37
CA LYS A 188 12.54 -8.36 19.91
C LYS A 188 11.76 -8.29 18.60
N ILE A 189 12.06 -9.17 17.62
CA ILE A 189 11.31 -9.26 16.36
C ILE A 189 9.83 -9.53 16.63
N TRP A 190 9.53 -10.48 17.53
CA TRP A 190 8.15 -10.80 17.90
C TRP A 190 7.44 -9.62 18.53
N SER A 191 8.06 -8.96 19.50
CA SER A 191 7.50 -7.77 20.15
C SER A 191 7.20 -6.64 19.17
N ASP A 192 8.06 -6.44 18.18
CA ASP A 192 7.84 -5.42 17.15
C ASP A 192 6.70 -5.82 16.19
N TRP A 193 6.54 -7.12 15.90
CA TRP A 193 5.38 -7.61 15.15
C TRP A 193 4.06 -7.41 15.89
N GLU A 194 4.02 -7.63 17.21
CA GLU A 194 2.82 -7.39 18.02
C GLU A 194 2.39 -5.91 17.98
N LYS A 195 3.35 -4.99 18.02
CA LYS A 195 3.09 -3.55 17.87
C LYS A 195 2.60 -3.22 16.46
N PHE A 196 3.29 -3.75 15.45
CA PHE A 196 2.99 -3.54 14.04
C PHE A 196 1.63 -4.13 13.63
N ALA A 197 1.20 -5.21 14.24
CA ALA A 197 -0.01 -5.95 13.87
C ALA A 197 -1.27 -5.09 13.72
N SER A 198 -1.40 -4.03 14.54
CA SER A 198 -2.54 -3.10 14.48
C SER A 198 -2.48 -2.15 13.27
N TYR A 199 -1.33 -2.04 12.61
CA TYR A 199 -1.08 -1.13 11.48
C TYR A 199 -0.77 -1.86 10.18
N ALA A 200 -0.56 -3.18 10.24
CA ALA A 200 -0.23 -4.01 9.10
C ALA A 200 -1.27 -3.88 7.97
N PHE A 201 -0.80 -3.69 6.74
CA PHE A 201 -1.66 -3.57 5.57
C PHE A 201 -1.52 -4.77 4.63
N ASN A 202 -2.59 -5.13 3.96
CA ASN A 202 -2.53 -6.16 2.94
C ASN A 202 -1.88 -5.58 1.67
N LYS A 203 -0.75 -6.15 1.25
CA LYS A 203 0.02 -5.66 0.09
C LYS A 203 -0.77 -5.80 -1.21
N SER A 204 -1.50 -6.90 -1.38
CA SER A 204 -2.30 -7.13 -2.59
C SER A 204 -3.38 -6.06 -2.76
N HIS A 205 -4.08 -5.71 -1.67
CA HIS A 205 -5.05 -4.63 -1.69
C HIS A 205 -4.39 -3.29 -2.05
N SER A 206 -3.27 -2.96 -1.40
CA SER A 206 -2.51 -1.74 -1.68
C SER A 206 -2.07 -1.66 -3.14
N THR A 207 -1.58 -2.77 -3.69
CA THR A 207 -1.14 -2.87 -5.09
C THR A 207 -2.30 -2.62 -6.06
N CYS A 208 -3.46 -3.25 -5.86
CA CYS A 208 -4.62 -3.04 -6.71
C CYS A 208 -5.08 -1.57 -6.73
N TYR A 209 -5.08 -0.91 -5.57
CA TYR A 209 -5.41 0.51 -5.47
C TYR A 209 -4.32 1.41 -6.07
N ALA A 210 -3.05 1.03 -5.93
CA ALA A 210 -1.93 1.73 -6.56
C ALA A 210 -1.99 1.67 -8.09
N ILE A 211 -2.46 0.56 -8.68
CA ILE A 211 -2.69 0.45 -10.13
C ILE A 211 -3.70 1.51 -10.58
N ILE A 212 -4.85 1.61 -9.92
CA ILE A 212 -5.89 2.59 -10.26
C ILE A 212 -5.38 4.03 -10.05
N ALA A 213 -4.64 4.27 -8.97
CA ALA A 213 -4.00 5.55 -8.72
C ALA A 213 -3.00 5.92 -9.83
N TYR A 214 -2.17 4.97 -10.25
CA TYR A 214 -1.20 5.17 -11.32
C TYR A 214 -1.90 5.41 -12.67
N GLN A 215 -2.93 4.65 -13.02
CA GLN A 215 -3.71 4.83 -14.24
C GLN A 215 -4.35 6.23 -14.31
N THR A 216 -4.93 6.70 -13.21
CA THR A 216 -5.48 8.07 -13.15
C THR A 216 -4.38 9.14 -13.19
N ALA A 217 -3.21 8.88 -12.59
CA ALA A 217 -2.05 9.77 -12.67
C ALA A 217 -1.49 9.82 -14.09
N PHE A 218 -1.42 8.68 -14.79
CA PHE A 218 -1.00 8.61 -16.19
C PHE A 218 -1.93 9.42 -17.10
N LEU A 219 -3.24 9.20 -16.97
CA LEU A 219 -4.23 9.97 -17.73
C LEU A 219 -4.11 11.47 -17.43
N LYS A 220 -3.88 11.85 -16.17
CA LYS A 220 -3.67 13.27 -15.81
C LYS A 220 -2.39 13.84 -16.40
N ALA A 221 -1.30 13.07 -16.46
CA ALA A 221 -0.02 13.52 -16.98
C ALA A 221 0.00 13.67 -18.51
N HIS A 222 -0.73 12.83 -19.22
CA HIS A 222 -0.71 12.75 -20.69
C HIS A 222 -1.97 13.27 -21.37
N TYR A 223 -3.13 13.11 -20.72
CA TYR A 223 -4.46 13.43 -21.26
C TYR A 223 -5.32 14.17 -20.21
N PRO A 224 -4.82 15.31 -19.68
CA PRO A 224 -5.48 16.00 -18.56
C PRO A 224 -6.89 16.49 -18.89
N ALA A 225 -7.15 16.92 -20.13
CA ALA A 225 -8.45 17.40 -20.54
C ALA A 225 -9.49 16.27 -20.58
N GLU A 226 -9.12 15.10 -21.12
CA GLU A 226 -9.98 13.93 -21.23
C GLU A 226 -10.32 13.36 -19.84
N LEU A 227 -9.32 13.31 -18.96
CA LEU A 227 -9.55 12.89 -17.57
C LEU A 227 -10.45 13.88 -16.84
N MET A 228 -10.16 15.17 -16.91
CA MET A 228 -10.93 16.19 -16.19
C MET A 228 -12.36 16.26 -16.68
N ALA A 229 -12.59 16.19 -18.00
CA ALA A 229 -13.93 16.11 -18.58
C ALA A 229 -14.71 14.90 -18.07
N SER A 230 -14.05 13.75 -17.94
CA SER A 230 -14.66 12.54 -17.38
C SER A 230 -14.98 12.67 -15.88
N ILE A 231 -14.10 13.28 -15.10
CA ILE A 231 -14.33 13.55 -13.66
C ILE A 231 -15.55 14.46 -13.51
N LEU A 232 -15.56 15.60 -14.19
CA LEU A 232 -16.68 16.57 -14.13
C LEU A 232 -18.00 15.95 -14.56
N ALA A 233 -18.03 15.16 -15.65
CA ALA A 233 -19.21 14.45 -16.11
C ALA A 233 -19.78 13.48 -15.07
N ASN A 234 -18.92 12.84 -14.27
CA ASN A 234 -19.34 11.94 -13.20
C ASN A 234 -19.80 12.67 -11.92
N HIS A 235 -19.53 13.98 -11.80
CA HIS A 235 -19.86 14.80 -10.63
C HIS A 235 -20.90 15.88 -10.95
N MET A 236 -21.59 15.85 -12.12
CA MET A 236 -22.54 16.88 -12.56
C MET A 236 -23.68 17.19 -11.58
N ARG A 237 -23.99 16.28 -10.65
CA ARG A 237 -25.04 16.47 -9.65
C ARG A 237 -24.54 17.12 -8.35
N ASP A 238 -23.24 17.31 -8.19
CA ASP A 238 -22.62 17.89 -7.00
C ASP A 238 -21.81 19.13 -7.37
N ILE A 239 -22.42 20.30 -7.14
CA ILE A 239 -21.79 21.59 -7.46
C ILE A 239 -20.52 21.84 -6.67
N LYS A 240 -20.40 21.28 -5.45
CA LYS A 240 -19.18 21.44 -4.63
C LYS A 240 -18.01 20.70 -5.25
N ASP A 241 -18.26 19.46 -5.70
CA ASP A 241 -17.23 18.67 -6.38
C ASP A 241 -16.83 19.33 -7.71
N ILE A 242 -17.80 19.83 -8.49
CA ILE A 242 -17.51 20.55 -9.73
C ILE A 242 -16.59 21.75 -9.45
N THR A 243 -16.95 22.60 -8.49
CA THR A 243 -16.13 23.78 -8.12
C THR A 243 -14.72 23.35 -7.69
N LEU A 244 -14.61 22.28 -6.89
CA LEU A 244 -13.35 21.74 -6.43
C LEU A 244 -12.43 21.35 -7.59
N TYR A 245 -12.96 20.73 -8.64
CA TYR A 245 -12.16 20.26 -9.78
C TYR A 245 -11.91 21.34 -10.84
N MET A 246 -12.65 22.46 -10.81
CA MET A 246 -12.43 23.60 -11.72
C MET A 246 -11.36 24.59 -11.22
N GLU A 247 -11.02 24.57 -9.92
CA GLU A 247 -9.92 25.31 -9.31
C GLU A 247 -8.55 24.65 -9.61
#